data_71de51d52587724c484890be9cba8921
#
_entry.id   71de51d52587724c484890be9cba8921
#
_cell.length_a   1.000
_cell.length_b   1.000
_cell.length_c   1.000
_cell.angle_alpha   90.00
_cell.angle_beta   90.00
_cell.angle_gamma   90.00
#
_symmetry.space_group_name_H-M   'P 1'
#
loop_
_entity.id
_entity.type
_entity.pdbx_description
1 polymer ?
#
loop_
_entity_poly.entity_id
_entity_poly.type
_entity_poly.pdbx_seq_one_letter_code
_entity_poly.pdbx_strand_id
1 'polypeptide(L)'
;LLKDETLINCYNDFSKNLDKYDSLVTVQYAKKHAWFNNKPINYDLKNTPNSQDLTPIMFPTFNVMICKTSSLLETKNVMTENCLFYQVEDNEAIEIDDQLEFDVAEFLYNRFKNENK
;
A
#
# COMPACT_ATOMS: atom_id res chain seq x y z
N LEU A 1 6.92 -5.89 10.02
CA LEU A 1 6.00 -6.91 9.47
C LEU A 1 6.16 -7.10 7.96
N LEU A 2 6.93 -6.22 7.30
CA LEU A 2 7.28 -6.39 5.90
C LEU A 2 8.12 -7.66 5.72
N LYS A 3 7.74 -8.49 4.76
CA LYS A 3 8.45 -9.73 4.45
C LYS A 3 9.59 -9.46 3.46
N ASP A 4 10.71 -10.18 3.62
CA ASP A 4 11.83 -10.11 2.68
C ASP A 4 11.38 -10.47 1.26
N GLU A 5 10.50 -11.46 1.12
CA GLU A 5 9.94 -11.88 -0.17
C GLU A 5 9.20 -10.73 -0.86
N THR A 6 8.44 -9.94 -0.11
CA THR A 6 7.72 -8.78 -0.65
C THR A 6 8.70 -7.75 -1.23
N LEU A 7 9.78 -7.46 -0.52
CA LEU A 7 10.80 -6.54 -1.01
C LEU A 7 11.46 -7.05 -2.30
N ILE A 8 11.78 -8.34 -2.35
CA ILE A 8 12.38 -8.97 -3.53
C ILE A 8 11.41 -8.92 -4.71
N ASN A 9 10.12 -9.23 -4.48
CA ASN A 9 9.11 -9.20 -5.53
C ASN A 9 8.87 -7.79 -6.07
N CYS A 10 8.87 -6.78 -5.19
CA CYS A 10 8.78 -5.38 -5.61
C CYS A 10 9.93 -5.00 -6.55
N TYR A 11 11.15 -5.33 -6.17
CA TYR A 11 12.33 -5.06 -6.98
C TYR A 11 12.25 -5.77 -8.34
N ASN A 12 11.87 -7.04 -8.34
CA ASN A 12 11.77 -7.83 -9.57
C ASN A 12 10.69 -7.28 -10.49
N ASP A 13 9.51 -6.97 -9.97
CA ASP A 13 8.41 -6.42 -10.76
C ASP A 13 8.77 -5.06 -11.35
N PHE A 14 9.40 -4.20 -10.56
CA PHE A 14 9.86 -2.90 -11.06
C PHE A 14 10.93 -3.06 -12.14
N SER A 15 11.91 -3.94 -11.93
CA SER A 15 13.00 -4.17 -12.88
C SER A 15 12.52 -4.68 -14.22
N LYS A 16 11.43 -5.46 -14.25
CA LYS A 16 10.83 -5.99 -15.48
C LYS A 16 10.00 -4.95 -16.23
N ASN A 17 9.64 -3.85 -15.60
CA ASN A 17 8.71 -2.86 -16.14
C ASN A 17 9.33 -1.46 -16.21
N LEU A 18 10.64 -1.36 -16.32
CA LEU A 18 11.36 -0.09 -16.40
C LEU A 18 10.99 0.75 -17.62
N ASP A 19 10.47 0.12 -18.67
CA ASP A 19 10.00 0.79 -19.88
C ASP A 19 8.63 1.48 -19.68
N LYS A 20 7.86 1.04 -18.67
CA LYS A 20 6.49 1.54 -18.42
C LYS A 20 6.40 2.43 -17.19
N TYR A 21 7.21 2.17 -16.17
CA TYR A 21 7.09 2.82 -14.86
C TYR A 21 8.41 3.45 -14.45
N ASP A 22 8.30 4.59 -13.78
CA ASP A 22 9.43 5.35 -13.25
C ASP A 22 9.60 5.16 -11.74
N SER A 23 8.57 4.63 -11.08
CA SER A 23 8.59 4.37 -9.64
C SER A 23 7.68 3.19 -9.29
N LEU A 24 7.84 2.70 -8.06
CA LEU A 24 6.96 1.70 -7.46
C LEU A 24 6.67 2.12 -6.03
N VAL A 25 5.43 1.91 -5.59
CA VAL A 25 5.03 2.06 -4.19
C VAL A 25 4.12 0.91 -3.79
N THR A 26 4.28 0.44 -2.56
CA THR A 26 3.38 -0.55 -1.98
C THR A 26 2.05 0.09 -1.59
N VAL A 27 0.96 -0.65 -1.78
CA VAL A 27 -0.40 -0.17 -1.51
C VAL A 27 -1.22 -1.24 -0.80
N GLN A 28 -2.26 -0.78 -0.13
CA GLN A 28 -3.30 -1.61 0.46
C GLN A 28 -4.64 -1.19 -0.13
N TYR A 29 -5.53 -2.15 -0.37
CA TYR A 29 -6.90 -1.89 -0.80
C TYR A 29 -7.85 -2.11 0.37
N ALA A 30 -8.79 -1.19 0.55
CA ALA A 30 -9.80 -1.29 1.58
C ALA A 30 -11.21 -1.11 0.99
N LYS A 31 -12.11 -2.02 1.34
CA LYS A 31 -13.53 -1.93 0.97
C LYS A 31 -14.29 -1.24 2.09
N LYS A 32 -14.13 0.08 2.16
CA LYS A 32 -14.79 0.94 3.14
C LYS A 32 -15.55 2.03 2.40
N HIS A 33 -16.70 2.44 2.94
CA HIS A 33 -17.42 3.60 2.44
C HIS A 33 -16.57 4.84 2.69
N ALA A 34 -16.19 5.52 1.62
CA ALA A 34 -15.28 6.66 1.70
C ALA A 34 -15.95 7.92 1.16
N TRP A 35 -15.73 9.03 1.86
CA TRP A 35 -16.28 10.35 1.54
C TRP A 35 -15.15 11.37 1.46
N PHE A 36 -15.31 12.32 0.57
CA PHE A 36 -14.42 13.46 0.43
C PHE A 36 -15.24 14.71 0.09
N ASN A 37 -14.99 15.81 0.78
CA ASN A 37 -15.76 17.07 0.62
C ASN A 37 -17.27 16.85 0.68
N ASN A 38 -17.73 16.06 1.66
CA ASN A 38 -19.14 15.75 1.91
C ASN A 38 -19.85 14.99 0.78
N LYS A 39 -19.08 14.24 -0.01
CA LYS A 39 -19.61 13.38 -1.10
C LYS A 39 -18.99 12.00 -1.04
N PRO A 40 -19.76 10.92 -1.33
CA PRO A 40 -19.18 9.60 -1.46
C PRO A 40 -18.27 9.54 -2.70
N ILE A 41 -17.16 8.82 -2.59
CA ILE A 41 -16.17 8.71 -3.69
C ILE A 41 -16.14 7.32 -4.33
N ASN A 42 -16.62 6.29 -3.65
CA ASN A 42 -16.52 4.92 -4.17
C ASN A 42 -17.85 4.19 -4.25
N TYR A 43 -18.98 4.91 -4.19
CA TYR A 43 -20.31 4.34 -4.37
C TYR A 43 -21.32 5.43 -4.72
N ASP A 44 -22.48 4.99 -5.24
CA ASP A 44 -23.61 5.86 -5.48
C ASP A 44 -24.47 5.94 -4.21
N LEU A 45 -24.70 7.14 -3.71
CA LEU A 45 -25.50 7.36 -2.49
C LEU A 45 -26.94 6.80 -2.61
N LYS A 46 -27.49 6.79 -3.81
CA LYS A 46 -28.84 6.26 -4.06
C LYS A 46 -28.93 4.75 -3.94
N ASN A 47 -27.79 4.06 -4.13
CA ASN A 47 -27.68 2.60 -4.09
C ASN A 47 -26.49 2.20 -3.22
N THR A 48 -26.54 2.55 -1.93
CA THR A 48 -25.46 2.26 -0.99
C THR A 48 -25.25 0.76 -0.85
N PRO A 49 -24.11 0.23 -1.31
CA PRO A 49 -23.85 -1.20 -1.24
C PRO A 49 -23.35 -1.62 0.14
N ASN A 50 -23.36 -2.94 0.38
CA ASN A 50 -22.63 -3.52 1.51
C ASN A 50 -21.12 -3.37 1.31
N SER A 51 -20.36 -3.37 2.40
CA SER A 51 -18.91 -3.17 2.34
C SER A 51 -18.20 -4.11 1.36
N GLN A 52 -18.62 -5.37 1.31
CA GLN A 52 -18.03 -6.38 0.42
C GLN A 52 -18.23 -6.08 -1.07
N ASP A 53 -19.28 -5.29 -1.41
CA ASP A 53 -19.62 -4.95 -2.80
C ASP A 53 -19.09 -3.57 -3.21
N LEU A 54 -18.38 -2.89 -2.32
CA LEU A 54 -17.81 -1.59 -2.60
C LEU A 54 -16.64 -1.67 -3.59
N THR A 55 -16.47 -0.61 -4.37
CA THR A 55 -15.22 -0.38 -5.10
C THR A 55 -14.10 -0.11 -4.10
N PRO A 56 -13.01 -0.90 -4.10
CA PRO A 56 -11.93 -0.70 -3.15
C PRO A 56 -11.24 0.66 -3.32
N ILE A 57 -10.85 1.25 -2.20
CA ILE A 57 -10.00 2.44 -2.18
C ILE A 57 -8.55 1.98 -1.99
N MET A 58 -7.64 2.55 -2.76
CA MET A 58 -6.23 2.27 -2.69
C MET A 58 -5.53 3.26 -1.76
N PHE A 59 -4.77 2.73 -0.80
CA PHE A 59 -3.98 3.52 0.14
C PHE A 59 -2.50 3.18 -0.04
N PRO A 60 -1.65 4.15 -0.42
CA PRO A 60 -0.20 3.92 -0.37
C PRO A 60 0.24 3.63 1.06
N THR A 61 1.04 2.58 1.22
CA THR A 61 1.54 2.17 2.55
C THR A 61 2.98 2.58 2.79
N PHE A 62 3.71 2.89 1.72
CA PHE A 62 5.10 3.32 1.78
C PHE A 62 6.06 2.34 2.47
N ASN A 63 5.67 1.07 2.58
CA ASN A 63 6.59 0.03 3.09
C ASN A 63 7.81 -0.12 2.19
N VAL A 64 7.57 -0.10 0.87
CA VAL A 64 8.60 -0.11 -0.15
C VAL A 64 8.31 0.98 -1.16
N MET A 65 9.31 1.78 -1.43
CA MET A 65 9.30 2.80 -2.48
C MET A 65 10.56 2.63 -3.32
N ILE A 66 10.39 2.51 -4.62
CA ILE A 66 11.50 2.40 -5.57
C ILE A 66 11.30 3.46 -6.64
N CYS A 67 12.38 4.14 -7.01
CA CYS A 67 12.32 5.19 -8.01
C CYS A 67 13.58 5.15 -8.87
N LYS A 68 13.42 5.41 -10.16
CA LYS A 68 14.57 5.63 -11.04
C LYS A 68 15.33 6.87 -10.56
N THR A 69 16.64 6.78 -10.46
CA THR A 69 17.49 7.90 -10.04
C THR A 69 17.26 9.14 -10.92
N SER A 70 17.14 8.95 -12.24
CA SER A 70 16.87 10.05 -13.18
C SER A 70 15.56 10.76 -12.88
N SER A 71 14.50 10.02 -12.57
CA SER A 71 13.18 10.57 -12.24
C SER A 71 13.23 11.32 -10.91
N LEU A 72 13.92 10.76 -9.92
CA LEU A 72 14.09 11.41 -8.61
C LEU A 72 14.82 12.74 -8.73
N LEU A 73 15.87 12.80 -9.54
CA LEU A 73 16.64 14.01 -9.76
C LEU A 73 15.83 15.09 -10.51
N GLU A 74 14.96 14.66 -11.42
CA GLU A 74 14.10 15.55 -12.20
C GLU A 74 12.90 16.09 -11.37
N THR A 75 12.15 15.19 -10.74
CA THR A 75 10.91 15.53 -10.05
C THR A 75 11.09 15.87 -8.57
N LYS A 76 12.20 15.42 -7.97
CA LYS A 76 12.47 15.51 -6.53
C LYS A 76 11.42 14.80 -5.67
N ASN A 77 10.72 13.83 -6.26
CA ASN A 77 9.72 12.99 -5.60
C ASN A 77 10.00 11.53 -5.89
N VAL A 78 9.80 10.67 -4.90
CA VAL A 78 9.93 9.21 -5.08
C VAL A 78 8.74 8.67 -5.86
N MET A 79 7.53 9.12 -5.56
CA MET A 79 6.35 8.79 -6.36
C MET A 79 6.30 9.65 -7.60
N THR A 80 6.09 9.01 -8.75
CA THR A 80 5.96 9.67 -10.06
C THR A 80 4.57 9.43 -10.64
N GLU A 81 4.23 10.13 -11.73
CA GLU A 81 2.95 9.91 -12.41
C GLU A 81 2.84 8.49 -12.97
N ASN A 82 3.97 7.90 -13.41
CA ASN A 82 4.04 6.53 -13.91
C ASN A 82 4.52 5.59 -12.81
N CYS A 83 3.68 5.40 -11.81
CA CYS A 83 3.98 4.58 -10.64
C CYS A 83 3.35 3.19 -10.75
N LEU A 84 4.14 2.14 -10.53
CA LEU A 84 3.66 0.79 -10.40
C LEU A 84 3.19 0.59 -8.94
N PHE A 85 1.93 0.21 -8.77
CA PHE A 85 1.36 -0.05 -7.45
C PHE A 85 1.45 -1.55 -7.14
N TYR A 86 2.13 -1.89 -6.07
CA TYR A 86 2.29 -3.25 -5.61
C TYR A 86 1.44 -3.49 -4.37
N GLN A 87 0.45 -4.38 -4.47
CA GLN A 87 -0.43 -4.69 -3.35
C GLN A 87 0.30 -5.55 -2.32
N VAL A 88 0.25 -5.13 -1.05
CA VAL A 88 0.73 -5.92 0.09
C VAL A 88 -0.45 -6.46 0.89
N GLU A 89 -0.19 -7.51 1.67
CA GLU A 89 -1.18 -8.05 2.59
C GLU A 89 -1.45 -7.08 3.75
N ASP A 90 -2.62 -7.16 4.34
CA ASP A 90 -3.05 -6.23 5.40
C ASP A 90 -2.09 -6.21 6.60
N ASN A 91 -1.52 -7.36 6.95
CA ASN A 91 -0.55 -7.45 8.05
C ASN A 91 0.79 -6.80 7.73
N GLU A 92 1.16 -6.70 6.46
CA GLU A 92 2.36 -5.97 6.04
C GLU A 92 2.11 -4.46 5.94
N ALA A 93 0.87 -4.05 5.79
CA ALA A 93 0.48 -2.66 5.58
C ALA A 93 0.42 -1.83 6.86
N ILE A 94 0.69 -2.44 8.02
CA ILE A 94 0.60 -1.76 9.31
C ILE A 94 1.70 -0.71 9.42
N GLU A 95 1.28 0.53 9.63
CA GLU A 95 2.16 1.66 9.88
C GLU A 95 2.23 1.94 11.39
N ILE A 96 3.34 2.52 11.84
CA ILE A 96 3.52 2.86 13.26
C ILE A 96 3.72 4.37 13.36
N ASP A 97 2.64 5.10 13.61
CA ASP A 97 2.65 6.55 13.81
C ASP A 97 2.30 6.94 15.23
N ASP A 98 1.66 6.03 15.98
CA ASP A 98 1.26 6.26 17.36
C ASP A 98 1.43 5.00 18.23
N GLN A 99 1.14 5.13 19.53
CA GLN A 99 1.32 4.03 20.48
C GLN A 99 0.38 2.86 20.17
N LEU A 100 -0.85 3.13 19.77
CA LEU A 100 -1.82 2.07 19.44
C LEU A 100 -1.32 1.23 18.28
N GLU A 101 -0.85 1.87 17.24
CA GLU A 101 -0.30 1.18 16.07
C GLU A 101 0.94 0.36 16.43
N PHE A 102 1.79 0.89 17.31
CA PHE A 102 2.93 0.14 17.83
C PHE A 102 2.49 -1.13 18.57
N ASP A 103 1.49 -1.01 19.45
CA ASP A 103 0.98 -2.14 20.23
C ASP A 103 0.40 -3.22 19.30
N VAL A 104 -0.34 -2.82 18.27
CA VAL A 104 -0.87 -3.74 17.26
C VAL A 104 0.26 -4.43 16.51
N ALA A 105 1.25 -3.68 16.05
CA ALA A 105 2.40 -4.23 15.33
C ALA A 105 3.19 -5.21 16.19
N GLU A 106 3.43 -4.89 17.47
CA GLU A 106 4.13 -5.75 18.40
C GLU A 106 3.37 -7.06 18.65
N PHE A 107 2.05 -6.96 18.85
CA PHE A 107 1.19 -8.12 19.01
C PHE A 107 1.29 -9.06 17.81
N LEU A 108 1.18 -8.52 16.59
CA LEU A 108 1.24 -9.31 15.38
C LEU A 108 2.64 -9.91 15.16
N TYR A 109 3.68 -9.16 15.42
CA TYR A 109 5.05 -9.65 15.32
C TYR A 109 5.27 -10.86 16.21
N ASN A 110 4.84 -10.78 17.47
CA ASN A 110 4.99 -11.86 18.43
C ASN A 110 4.16 -13.07 18.04
N ARG A 111 2.96 -12.87 17.53
CA ARG A 111 2.09 -13.94 17.05
C ARG A 111 2.75 -14.69 15.89
N PHE A 112 3.22 -13.98 14.87
CA PHE A 112 3.86 -14.61 13.70
C PHE A 112 5.18 -15.30 14.06
N LYS A 113 5.95 -14.74 14.98
CA LYS A 113 7.17 -15.36 15.49
C LYS A 113 6.86 -16.70 16.17
N ASN A 114 5.78 -16.78 16.91
CA ASN A 114 5.37 -18.02 17.60
C ASN A 114 4.80 -19.06 16.64
N GLU A 115 4.11 -18.64 15.56
CA GLU A 115 3.57 -19.55 14.55
C GLU A 115 4.68 -20.19 13.70
N ASN A 116 5.84 -19.57 13.57
CA ASN A 116 6.97 -20.05 12.79
C ASN A 116 7.98 -20.90 13.60
N LYS A 117 7.64 -21.27 14.80
CA LYS A 117 8.44 -22.20 15.64
C LYS A 117 7.93 -23.66 15.48
#